data_0a84e55b1a9dd2980b6cad613b070ce0
#
_entry.id   0a84e55b1a9dd2980b6cad613b070ce0
#
_cell.length_a   1.000
_cell.length_b   1.000
_cell.length_c   1.000
_cell.angle_alpha   90.00
_cell.angle_beta   90.00
_cell.angle_gamma   90.00
#
_symmetry.space_group_name_H-M   'P 1'
#
loop_
_entity.id
_entity.type
_entity.pdbx_description
1 polymer ?
#
loop_
_entity_poly.entity_id
_entity_poly.type
_entity_poly.pdbx_seq_one_letter_code
_entity_poly.pdbx_strand_id
1 'polypeptide(L)'
;MTAPVTSAGGAGAAGTLFDEAFLRRLEQLELASRRLTAGRMKGDRRSVRRGQSVEFADYRNYSSGDDLRQLDWNVYARLERLFIKLFVEEEDVTVHVLVDASRSMDFGEPNKLAFARRAAGALAYLGLAHLDRVSVAFLGEGRADMMRPVRSKARVFEVFRFLAEPRGERLTGLAAAARDYAGRLRGRGPLILISDLMDPGYSDALRDLAGTRCQLSVLHVLAPEELDPDVPPDARLVDNETGHGIEVTGDDDLVDRYRTRLGEWQEELAAFCSRRGGAYVNVPSDLDLSDLLFDVLRRRQVIE
;
A
#
# COMPACT_ATOMS: atom_id res chain seq x y z
N MET A 1 -28.87 20.94 33.92
CA MET A 1 -28.27 19.69 34.39
C MET A 1 -27.56 19.06 33.21
N THR A 2 -26.28 19.30 33.16
CA THR A 2 -25.36 18.88 32.05
C THR A 2 -24.77 17.54 32.45
N ALA A 3 -25.00 16.49 31.63
CA ALA A 3 -24.37 15.19 31.83
C ALA A 3 -22.94 15.22 31.21
N PRO A 4 -21.95 14.57 31.83
CA PRO A 4 -20.61 14.52 31.30
C PRO A 4 -20.51 13.48 30.18
N VAL A 5 -19.93 13.89 29.07
CA VAL A 5 -19.51 13.02 27.97
C VAL A 5 -18.26 12.28 28.42
N THR A 6 -18.38 10.99 28.61
CA THR A 6 -17.27 10.08 28.97
C THR A 6 -16.53 9.70 27.70
N SER A 7 -15.29 10.14 27.59
CA SER A 7 -14.34 9.69 26.57
C SER A 7 -13.79 8.30 26.92
N ALA A 8 -14.41 7.26 26.41
CA ALA A 8 -13.90 5.89 26.46
C ALA A 8 -13.86 5.31 25.05
N GLY A 9 -12.84 5.64 24.26
CA GLY A 9 -12.84 5.33 22.83
C GLY A 9 -11.57 4.69 22.24
N GLY A 10 -10.46 4.57 22.96
CA GLY A 10 -9.20 4.16 22.31
C GLY A 10 -8.90 2.65 22.26
N ALA A 11 -9.34 1.90 23.24
CA ALA A 11 -9.02 0.46 23.33
C ALA A 11 -10.05 -0.45 22.67
N GLY A 12 -11.31 0.00 22.56
CA GLY A 12 -12.40 -0.77 21.94
C GLY A 12 -12.33 -0.86 20.41
N ALA A 13 -11.89 0.20 19.74
CA ALA A 13 -11.87 0.26 18.27
C ALA A 13 -10.79 -0.63 17.64
N ALA A 14 -9.63 -0.80 18.29
CA ALA A 14 -8.59 -1.70 17.82
C ALA A 14 -9.01 -3.17 17.91
N GLY A 15 -9.75 -3.55 18.96
CA GLY A 15 -10.24 -4.91 19.16
C GLY A 15 -11.32 -5.35 18.19
N THR A 16 -12.08 -4.42 17.61
CA THR A 16 -13.11 -4.73 16.61
C THR A 16 -12.58 -4.80 15.19
N LEU A 17 -11.55 -4.01 14.85
CA LEU A 17 -10.99 -3.95 13.49
C LEU A 17 -10.02 -5.11 13.22
N PHE A 18 -9.21 -5.49 14.22
CA PHE A 18 -8.18 -6.53 14.17
C PHE A 18 -8.46 -7.59 15.23
N ASP A 19 -9.59 -8.27 15.10
CA ASP A 19 -10.03 -9.29 16.02
C ASP A 19 -9.23 -10.61 15.87
N GLU A 20 -9.48 -11.55 16.77
CA GLU A 20 -8.81 -12.86 16.76
C GLU A 20 -9.11 -13.65 15.49
N ALA A 21 -10.31 -13.49 14.91
CA ALA A 21 -10.68 -14.13 13.66
C ALA A 21 -9.84 -13.59 12.50
N PHE A 22 -9.61 -12.28 12.47
CA PHE A 22 -8.71 -11.64 11.50
C PHE A 22 -7.27 -12.18 11.63
N LEU A 23 -6.73 -12.25 12.85
CA LEU A 23 -5.38 -12.78 13.08
C LEU A 23 -5.23 -14.23 12.62
N ARG A 24 -6.20 -15.09 12.93
CA ARG A 24 -6.20 -16.49 12.45
C ARG A 24 -6.21 -16.58 10.93
N ARG A 25 -6.97 -15.73 10.25
CA ARG A 25 -6.97 -15.65 8.79
C ARG A 25 -5.62 -15.24 8.23
N LEU A 26 -4.96 -14.26 8.85
CA LEU A 26 -3.61 -13.84 8.44
C LEU A 26 -2.57 -14.95 8.60
N GLU A 27 -2.63 -15.73 9.66
CA GLU A 27 -1.75 -16.89 9.86
C GLU A 27 -1.96 -17.97 8.80
N GLN A 28 -3.21 -18.24 8.43
CA GLN A 28 -3.53 -19.16 7.34
C GLN A 28 -2.99 -18.66 5.99
N LEU A 29 -3.12 -17.38 5.70
CA LEU A 29 -2.60 -16.73 4.49
C LEU A 29 -1.08 -16.77 4.45
N GLU A 30 -0.40 -16.53 5.56
CA GLU A 30 1.06 -16.67 5.65
C GLU A 30 1.52 -18.10 5.32
N LEU A 31 0.84 -19.10 5.86
CA LEU A 31 1.15 -20.50 5.56
C LEU A 31 0.92 -20.84 4.08
N ALA A 32 -0.16 -20.30 3.49
CA ALA A 32 -0.45 -20.48 2.07
C ALA A 32 0.58 -19.77 1.18
N SER A 33 0.95 -18.54 1.51
CA SER A 33 1.99 -17.75 0.83
C SER A 33 3.34 -18.47 0.85
N ARG A 34 3.77 -18.97 2.01
CA ARG A 34 5.01 -19.74 2.14
C ARG A 34 5.02 -21.01 1.27
N ARG A 35 3.88 -21.71 1.13
CA ARG A 35 3.77 -22.89 0.26
C ARG A 35 3.89 -22.53 -1.22
N LEU A 36 3.29 -21.41 -1.63
CA LEU A 36 3.37 -20.93 -3.01
C LEU A 36 4.80 -20.50 -3.37
N THR A 37 5.49 -19.82 -2.45
CA THR A 37 6.88 -19.39 -2.61
C THR A 37 7.84 -20.59 -2.63
N ALA A 38 7.65 -21.57 -1.76
CA ALA A 38 8.46 -22.79 -1.73
C ALA A 38 8.37 -23.60 -3.02
N GLY A 39 7.19 -23.62 -3.67
CA GLY A 39 6.98 -24.26 -4.97
C GLY A 39 7.72 -23.56 -6.14
N ARG A 40 7.90 -22.24 -6.07
CA ARG A 40 8.61 -21.43 -7.08
C ARG A 40 10.14 -21.41 -6.89
N MET A 41 10.66 -21.66 -5.68
CA MET A 41 12.08 -21.57 -5.35
C MET A 41 12.97 -22.64 -6.00
N LYS A 42 12.43 -23.50 -6.86
CA LYS A 42 13.25 -24.48 -7.62
C LYS A 42 13.95 -23.87 -8.84
N GLY A 43 13.72 -22.61 -9.15
CA GLY A 43 14.19 -22.00 -10.40
C GLY A 43 15.07 -20.77 -10.30
N ASP A 44 14.94 -19.84 -9.38
CA ASP A 44 15.75 -18.61 -9.44
C ASP A 44 15.56 -17.65 -8.25
N ARG A 45 15.92 -18.09 -7.05
CA ARG A 45 16.12 -17.13 -5.94
C ARG A 45 17.28 -17.58 -5.07
N ARG A 46 18.44 -16.98 -5.28
CA ARG A 46 19.39 -16.78 -4.20
C ARG A 46 18.81 -15.74 -3.25
N SER A 47 17.93 -16.16 -2.36
CA SER A 47 17.55 -15.38 -1.20
C SER A 47 18.76 -15.24 -0.30
N VAL A 48 19.42 -14.11 -0.38
CA VAL A 48 20.47 -13.74 0.55
C VAL A 48 19.82 -13.18 1.81
N ARG A 49 19.67 -14.00 2.83
CA ARG A 49 19.35 -13.55 4.19
C ARG A 49 20.50 -12.73 4.71
N ARG A 50 20.26 -11.47 5.16
CA ARG A 50 21.31 -10.72 5.86
C ARG A 50 20.86 -9.77 6.94
N GLY A 51 21.64 -9.88 8.03
CA GLY A 51 22.01 -8.77 8.89
C GLY A 51 23.32 -8.17 8.37
N GLN A 52 23.49 -6.87 8.53
CA GLN A 52 24.68 -6.04 8.35
C GLN A 52 25.95 -6.74 7.79
N SER A 53 26.00 -7.09 6.54
CA SER A 53 27.23 -7.39 5.86
C SER A 53 27.09 -7.01 4.39
N VAL A 54 27.99 -6.18 3.95
CA VAL A 54 28.19 -5.83 2.54
C VAL A 54 28.56 -7.13 1.83
N GLU A 55 27.68 -7.65 0.94
CA GLU A 55 27.95 -8.91 0.26
C GLU A 55 28.94 -8.67 -0.85
N PHE A 56 29.99 -9.49 -0.84
CA PHE A 56 30.92 -9.57 -1.95
C PHE A 56 30.16 -9.97 -3.22
N ALA A 57 30.20 -9.10 -4.24
CA ALA A 57 29.55 -9.34 -5.52
C ALA A 57 30.51 -9.96 -6.54
N ASP A 58 31.66 -9.31 -6.77
CA ASP A 58 32.61 -9.70 -7.81
C ASP A 58 33.94 -8.96 -7.60
N TYR A 59 34.95 -9.34 -8.38
CA TYR A 59 36.21 -8.65 -8.51
C TYR A 59 36.26 -7.87 -9.82
N ARG A 60 36.68 -6.61 -9.74
CA ARG A 60 37.03 -5.81 -10.90
C ARG A 60 38.52 -5.47 -10.88
N ASN A 61 39.14 -5.43 -12.04
CA ASN A 61 40.51 -4.93 -12.13
C ASN A 61 40.53 -3.46 -11.65
N TYR A 62 41.57 -3.14 -10.89
CA TYR A 62 41.84 -1.77 -10.45
C TYR A 62 42.07 -0.86 -11.66
N SER A 63 41.48 0.31 -11.64
CA SER A 63 41.73 1.39 -12.56
C SER A 63 42.26 2.62 -11.80
N SER A 64 43.15 3.38 -12.43
CA SER A 64 43.74 4.56 -11.80
C SER A 64 42.63 5.55 -11.35
N GLY A 65 42.57 5.85 -10.05
CA GLY A 65 41.54 6.68 -9.43
C GLY A 65 40.55 5.93 -8.53
N ASP A 66 40.59 4.60 -8.52
CA ASP A 66 39.76 3.79 -7.64
C ASP A 66 40.21 3.87 -6.16
N ASP A 67 39.28 3.69 -5.23
CA ASP A 67 39.55 3.72 -3.79
C ASP A 67 40.37 2.49 -3.34
N LEU A 68 41.61 2.74 -2.95
CA LEU A 68 42.55 1.71 -2.49
C LEU A 68 42.09 0.95 -1.25
N ARG A 69 41.08 1.46 -0.49
CA ARG A 69 40.52 0.77 0.68
C ARG A 69 39.71 -0.48 0.30
N GLN A 70 39.24 -0.53 -0.93
CA GLN A 70 38.48 -1.65 -1.47
C GLN A 70 39.36 -2.70 -2.16
N LEU A 71 40.67 -2.51 -2.15
CA LEU A 71 41.65 -3.39 -2.79
C LEU A 71 41.80 -4.71 -2.00
N ASP A 72 41.70 -5.83 -2.68
CA ASP A 72 41.94 -7.13 -2.05
C ASP A 72 43.44 -7.50 -2.04
N TRP A 73 44.10 -7.21 -0.93
CA TRP A 73 45.50 -7.51 -0.73
C TRP A 73 45.82 -9.01 -0.74
N ASN A 74 44.86 -9.89 -0.40
CA ASN A 74 45.06 -11.35 -0.43
C ASN A 74 45.07 -11.86 -1.88
N VAL A 75 44.24 -11.29 -2.75
CA VAL A 75 44.24 -11.61 -4.18
C VAL A 75 45.51 -11.08 -4.84
N TYR A 76 45.91 -9.85 -4.47
CA TYR A 76 47.18 -9.28 -4.95
C TYR A 76 48.38 -10.16 -4.60
N ALA A 77 48.46 -10.65 -3.36
CA ALA A 77 49.56 -11.51 -2.92
C ALA A 77 49.66 -12.86 -3.66
N ARG A 78 48.55 -13.31 -4.28
CA ARG A 78 48.52 -14.59 -5.01
C ARG A 78 48.65 -14.44 -6.52
N LEU A 79 48.09 -13.37 -7.08
CA LEU A 79 47.97 -13.21 -8.52
C LEU A 79 48.80 -12.05 -9.06
N GLU A 80 49.45 -11.25 -8.21
CA GLU A 80 50.21 -10.04 -8.55
C GLU A 80 49.42 -9.04 -9.39
N ARG A 81 48.08 -9.07 -9.27
CA ARG A 81 47.16 -8.19 -9.95
C ARG A 81 46.26 -7.48 -8.94
N LEU A 82 46.04 -6.18 -9.19
CA LEU A 82 45.21 -5.36 -8.32
C LEU A 82 43.73 -5.56 -8.68
N PHE A 83 42.95 -6.06 -7.71
CA PHE A 83 41.53 -6.23 -7.83
C PHE A 83 40.80 -5.43 -6.76
N ILE A 84 39.71 -4.78 -7.15
CA ILE A 84 38.76 -4.12 -6.25
C ILE A 84 37.60 -5.07 -5.97
N LYS A 85 37.26 -5.19 -4.67
CA LYS A 85 36.06 -5.88 -4.24
C LYS A 85 34.86 -5.04 -4.58
N LEU A 86 34.01 -5.51 -5.48
CA LEU A 86 32.69 -4.96 -5.69
C LEU A 86 31.75 -5.55 -4.63
N PHE A 87 31.03 -4.68 -3.97
CA PHE A 87 30.02 -5.06 -3.01
C PHE A 87 28.65 -4.73 -3.57
N VAL A 88 27.69 -5.61 -3.41
CA VAL A 88 26.28 -5.25 -3.64
C VAL A 88 25.83 -4.48 -2.41
N GLU A 89 25.52 -3.23 -2.60
CA GLU A 89 24.81 -2.44 -1.60
C GLU A 89 23.38 -2.95 -1.58
N GLU A 90 23.02 -3.81 -0.61
CA GLU A 90 21.63 -4.19 -0.38
C GLU A 90 20.87 -2.93 0.05
N GLU A 91 20.21 -2.29 -0.88
CA GLU A 91 19.23 -1.29 -0.51
C GLU A 91 18.09 -1.99 0.24
N ASP A 92 17.89 -1.60 1.49
CA ASP A 92 16.78 -2.07 2.32
C ASP A 92 15.44 -1.81 1.60
N VAL A 93 14.86 -2.85 1.04
CA VAL A 93 13.53 -2.78 0.43
C VAL A 93 12.50 -2.52 1.52
N THR A 94 11.68 -1.51 1.34
CA THR A 94 10.60 -1.17 2.26
C THR A 94 9.26 -1.29 1.55
N VAL A 95 8.35 -2.07 2.11
CA VAL A 95 6.95 -2.12 1.68
C VAL A 95 6.23 -0.91 2.25
N HIS A 96 5.74 -0.05 1.37
CA HIS A 96 5.00 1.16 1.73
C HIS A 96 3.51 0.94 1.51
N VAL A 97 2.71 1.08 2.57
CA VAL A 97 1.25 0.96 2.50
C VAL A 97 0.62 2.29 2.87
N LEU A 98 -0.06 2.91 1.91
CA LEU A 98 -0.72 4.19 2.06
C LEU A 98 -2.23 3.99 2.08
N VAL A 99 -2.90 4.53 3.08
CA VAL A 99 -4.35 4.51 3.23
C VAL A 99 -4.87 5.92 3.06
N ASP A 100 -5.74 6.10 2.09
CA ASP A 100 -6.49 7.33 1.96
C ASP A 100 -7.48 7.47 3.13
N ALA A 101 -7.43 8.60 3.81
CA ALA A 101 -8.30 8.92 4.93
C ALA A 101 -9.21 10.14 4.62
N SER A 102 -9.48 10.40 3.33
CA SER A 102 -10.46 11.39 2.90
C SER A 102 -11.87 11.03 3.39
N ARG A 103 -12.73 12.02 3.40
CA ARG A 103 -14.11 11.83 3.84
C ARG A 103 -14.91 10.88 2.93
N SER A 104 -14.59 10.83 1.65
CA SER A 104 -15.18 9.89 0.70
C SER A 104 -14.96 8.43 1.09
N MET A 105 -13.83 8.12 1.73
CA MET A 105 -13.54 6.78 2.24
C MET A 105 -14.43 6.36 3.42
N ASP A 106 -15.06 7.29 4.13
CA ASP A 106 -16.01 6.98 5.22
C ASP A 106 -17.43 6.78 4.68
N PHE A 107 -17.57 5.89 3.70
CA PHE A 107 -18.81 5.61 2.99
C PHE A 107 -18.97 4.09 2.75
N GLY A 108 -20.22 3.66 2.52
CA GLY A 108 -20.61 2.32 2.12
C GLY A 108 -20.81 1.34 3.27
N GLU A 109 -21.54 0.26 2.97
CA GLU A 109 -21.79 -0.86 3.86
C GLU A 109 -21.41 -2.17 3.14
N PRO A 110 -20.26 -2.81 3.46
CA PRO A 110 -19.26 -2.43 4.48
C PRO A 110 -18.46 -1.15 4.18
N ASN A 111 -18.09 -0.44 5.23
CA ASN A 111 -17.39 0.85 5.14
C ASN A 111 -16.01 0.73 4.47
N LYS A 112 -15.74 1.56 3.44
CA LYS A 112 -14.50 1.55 2.65
C LYS A 112 -13.25 1.78 3.51
N LEU A 113 -13.28 2.74 4.44
CA LEU A 113 -12.13 3.05 5.29
C LEU A 113 -11.82 1.89 6.26
N ALA A 114 -12.85 1.25 6.83
CA ALA A 114 -12.67 0.09 7.68
C ALA A 114 -12.05 -1.08 6.90
N PHE A 115 -12.52 -1.32 5.68
CA PHE A 115 -11.94 -2.30 4.77
C PHE A 115 -10.49 -1.96 4.42
N ALA A 116 -10.19 -0.71 4.03
CA ALA A 116 -8.86 -0.24 3.67
C ALA A 116 -7.85 -0.41 4.81
N ARG A 117 -8.25 -0.11 6.05
CA ARG A 117 -7.43 -0.34 7.25
C ARG A 117 -7.12 -1.82 7.46
N ARG A 118 -8.11 -2.71 7.27
CA ARG A 118 -7.91 -4.15 7.38
C ARG A 118 -7.00 -4.68 6.28
N ALA A 119 -7.18 -4.22 5.04
CA ALA A 119 -6.32 -4.56 3.92
C ALA A 119 -4.87 -4.10 4.15
N ALA A 120 -4.69 -2.86 4.63
CA ALA A 120 -3.38 -2.33 5.00
C ALA A 120 -2.71 -3.15 6.11
N GLY A 121 -3.46 -3.54 7.14
CA GLY A 121 -2.98 -4.39 8.22
C GLY A 121 -2.53 -5.76 7.74
N ALA A 122 -3.28 -6.36 6.83
CA ALA A 122 -2.97 -7.66 6.25
C ALA A 122 -1.71 -7.61 5.36
N LEU A 123 -1.59 -6.59 4.50
CA LEU A 123 -0.39 -6.38 3.67
C LEU A 123 0.86 -6.14 4.54
N ALA A 124 0.72 -5.30 5.58
CA ALA A 124 1.79 -5.06 6.53
C ALA A 124 2.22 -6.33 7.28
N TYR A 125 1.26 -7.15 7.73
CA TYR A 125 1.54 -8.43 8.36
C TYR A 125 2.33 -9.37 7.45
N LEU A 126 1.92 -9.50 6.18
CA LEU A 126 2.60 -10.35 5.20
C LEU A 126 4.02 -9.85 4.93
N GLY A 127 4.22 -8.54 4.74
CA GLY A 127 5.55 -7.96 4.58
C GLY A 127 6.45 -8.27 5.80
N LEU A 128 5.96 -8.05 7.02
CA LEU A 128 6.69 -8.37 8.24
C LEU A 128 6.96 -9.87 8.42
N ALA A 129 6.05 -10.74 7.97
CA ALA A 129 6.22 -12.18 8.00
C ALA A 129 7.33 -12.66 7.04
N HIS A 130 7.55 -11.92 5.94
CA HIS A 130 8.67 -12.12 5.01
C HIS A 130 9.97 -11.41 5.42
N LEU A 131 9.99 -10.80 6.63
CA LEU A 131 11.12 -10.05 7.18
C LEU A 131 11.43 -8.74 6.44
N ASP A 132 10.50 -8.25 5.63
CA ASP A 132 10.62 -6.96 4.98
C ASP A 132 10.50 -5.82 5.99
N ARG A 133 11.03 -4.65 5.62
CA ARG A 133 10.72 -3.42 6.33
C ARG A 133 9.36 -2.92 5.85
N VAL A 134 8.48 -2.52 6.77
CA VAL A 134 7.13 -2.03 6.44
C VAL A 134 6.94 -0.62 6.98
N SER A 135 6.42 0.27 6.15
CA SER A 135 6.00 1.62 6.49
C SER A 135 4.51 1.77 6.16
N VAL A 136 3.74 2.28 7.11
CA VAL A 136 2.32 2.55 6.91
C VAL A 136 2.07 4.04 7.10
N ALA A 137 1.21 4.62 6.26
CA ALA A 137 0.81 6.01 6.40
C ALA A 137 -0.66 6.21 6.04
N PHE A 138 -1.25 7.23 6.65
CA PHE A 138 -2.52 7.79 6.22
C PHE A 138 -2.30 9.07 5.42
N LEU A 139 -3.01 9.20 4.31
CA LEU A 139 -3.05 10.42 3.51
C LEU A 139 -4.34 11.16 3.79
N GLY A 140 -4.26 12.46 4.10
CA GLY A 140 -5.41 13.32 4.33
C GLY A 140 -4.99 14.70 4.84
N GLU A 141 -5.85 15.71 4.69
CA GLU A 141 -5.61 17.11 5.07
C GLU A 141 -4.30 17.69 4.49
N GLY A 142 -3.93 17.27 3.29
CA GLY A 142 -2.71 17.73 2.64
C GLY A 142 -1.40 17.24 3.27
N ARG A 143 -1.43 16.29 4.21
CA ARG A 143 -0.27 15.72 4.91
C ARG A 143 -0.33 14.20 4.95
N ALA A 144 0.85 13.59 5.03
CA ALA A 144 1.00 12.19 5.31
C ALA A 144 1.33 11.97 6.80
N ASP A 145 0.45 11.27 7.49
CA ASP A 145 0.71 10.80 8.85
C ASP A 145 1.37 9.42 8.77
N MET A 146 2.67 9.38 9.02
CA MET A 146 3.52 8.22 8.76
C MET A 146 3.96 7.56 10.06
N MET A 147 3.77 6.26 10.14
CA MET A 147 4.45 5.44 11.13
C MET A 147 5.93 5.24 10.77
N ARG A 148 6.81 5.21 11.77
CA ARG A 148 8.22 4.84 11.54
C ARG A 148 8.28 3.41 11.00
N PRO A 149 9.11 3.14 9.96
CA PRO A 149 9.23 1.80 9.40
C PRO A 149 9.63 0.77 10.46
N VAL A 150 8.98 -0.38 10.41
CA VAL A 150 9.23 -1.52 11.32
C VAL A 150 9.68 -2.75 10.53
N ARG A 151 10.45 -3.64 11.13
CA ARG A 151 11.03 -4.83 10.46
C ARG A 151 10.88 -6.11 11.29
N SER A 152 9.93 -6.24 12.13
CA SER A 152 9.77 -7.47 12.90
C SER A 152 8.32 -7.83 13.03
N LYS A 153 7.96 -9.09 12.78
CA LYS A 153 6.61 -9.61 12.98
C LYS A 153 6.11 -9.34 14.42
N ALA A 154 7.00 -9.34 15.41
CA ALA A 154 6.64 -9.01 16.80
C ALA A 154 6.07 -7.59 16.96
N ARG A 155 6.37 -6.68 16.02
CA ARG A 155 5.89 -5.29 16.04
C ARG A 155 4.59 -5.08 15.24
N VAL A 156 3.98 -6.12 14.74
CA VAL A 156 2.72 -6.01 13.96
C VAL A 156 1.60 -5.33 14.74
N PHE A 157 1.54 -5.53 16.06
CA PHE A 157 0.55 -4.87 16.91
C PHE A 157 0.72 -3.35 16.99
N GLU A 158 1.93 -2.83 16.75
CA GLU A 158 2.15 -1.38 16.61
C GLU A 158 1.50 -0.84 15.32
N VAL A 159 1.61 -1.61 14.23
CA VAL A 159 0.95 -1.30 12.96
C VAL A 159 -0.58 -1.32 13.13
N PHE A 160 -1.12 -2.37 13.75
CA PHE A 160 -2.57 -2.47 13.98
C PHE A 160 -3.09 -1.35 14.86
N ARG A 161 -2.36 -0.96 15.91
CA ARG A 161 -2.72 0.18 16.75
C ARG A 161 -2.74 1.48 15.94
N PHE A 162 -1.71 1.74 15.15
CA PHE A 162 -1.64 2.91 14.28
C PHE A 162 -2.80 2.96 13.28
N LEU A 163 -3.15 1.82 12.67
CA LEU A 163 -4.29 1.72 11.74
C LEU A 163 -5.65 1.84 12.41
N ALA A 164 -5.77 1.42 13.67
CA ALA A 164 -7.02 1.47 14.44
C ALA A 164 -7.28 2.82 15.11
N GLU A 165 -6.28 3.71 15.19
CA GLU A 165 -6.47 5.02 15.81
C GLU A 165 -7.59 5.79 15.11
N PRO A 166 -8.56 6.31 15.89
CA PRO A 166 -9.61 7.17 15.36
C PRO A 166 -8.95 8.40 14.73
N ARG A 167 -9.29 8.66 13.50
CA ARG A 167 -8.87 9.89 12.81
C ARG A 167 -10.12 10.69 12.56
N GLY A 168 -10.10 11.95 12.98
CA GLY A 168 -11.22 12.85 12.80
C GLY A 168 -11.61 12.98 11.32
N GLU A 169 -12.75 13.58 11.05
CA GLU A 169 -13.19 13.91 9.70
C GLU A 169 -12.08 14.69 8.98
N ARG A 170 -11.45 14.06 8.01
CA ARG A 170 -10.36 14.67 7.26
C ARG A 170 -10.89 15.21 5.95
N LEU A 171 -10.60 16.48 5.74
CA LEU A 171 -10.87 17.12 4.46
C LEU A 171 -9.98 16.54 3.37
N THR A 172 -10.43 16.63 2.14
CA THR A 172 -9.73 16.30 0.91
C THR A 172 -8.35 16.94 0.84
N GLY A 173 -7.45 16.38 0.11
CA GLY A 173 -6.10 16.91 -0.05
C GLY A 173 -5.10 15.79 -0.37
N LEU A 174 -5.58 14.77 -1.09
CA LEU A 174 -4.82 13.58 -1.47
C LEU A 174 -3.54 13.95 -2.22
N ALA A 175 -3.61 14.91 -3.18
CA ALA A 175 -2.44 15.34 -3.94
C ALA A 175 -1.34 15.94 -3.05
N ALA A 176 -1.71 16.85 -2.13
CA ALA A 176 -0.74 17.45 -1.24
C ALA A 176 -0.15 16.44 -0.24
N ALA A 177 -0.98 15.53 0.29
CA ALA A 177 -0.54 14.45 1.18
C ALA A 177 0.39 13.45 0.47
N ALA A 178 0.08 13.09 -0.77
CA ALA A 178 0.93 12.24 -1.60
C ALA A 178 2.29 12.89 -1.88
N ARG A 179 2.31 14.19 -2.17
CA ARG A 179 3.54 14.96 -2.37
C ARG A 179 4.38 15.05 -1.09
N ASP A 180 3.75 15.31 0.07
CA ASP A 180 4.43 15.30 1.38
C ASP A 180 5.06 13.92 1.65
N TYR A 181 4.31 12.85 1.38
CA TYR A 181 4.84 11.48 1.52
C TYR A 181 6.02 11.22 0.59
N ALA A 182 5.87 11.50 -0.70
CA ALA A 182 6.90 11.30 -1.72
C ALA A 182 8.20 12.06 -1.38
N GLY A 183 8.08 13.30 -0.87
CA GLY A 183 9.22 14.11 -0.44
C GLY A 183 9.99 13.54 0.75
N ARG A 184 9.31 12.79 1.62
CA ARG A 184 9.88 12.16 2.82
C ARG A 184 10.30 10.70 2.60
N LEU A 185 9.85 10.08 1.51
CA LEU A 185 10.15 8.70 1.18
C LEU A 185 11.65 8.50 0.96
N ARG A 186 12.21 7.43 1.52
CA ARG A 186 13.61 7.03 1.35
C ARG A 186 13.65 5.55 0.96
N GLY A 187 14.61 5.20 0.11
CA GLY A 187 14.77 3.83 -0.38
C GLY A 187 13.90 3.51 -1.59
N ARG A 188 13.74 2.23 -1.84
CA ARG A 188 12.93 1.65 -2.93
C ARG A 188 12.08 0.51 -2.40
N GLY A 189 11.09 0.09 -3.15
CA GLY A 189 10.24 -1.05 -2.83
C GLY A 189 8.83 -0.90 -3.37
N PRO A 190 7.94 -1.84 -3.10
CA PRO A 190 6.54 -1.72 -3.45
C PRO A 190 5.88 -0.59 -2.65
N LEU A 191 5.08 0.22 -3.34
CA LEU A 191 4.26 1.28 -2.76
C LEU A 191 2.82 1.01 -3.13
N ILE A 192 1.99 0.75 -2.15
CA ILE A 192 0.60 0.36 -2.33
C ILE A 192 -0.28 1.49 -1.81
N LEU A 193 -1.04 2.12 -2.70
CA LEU A 193 -2.06 3.10 -2.36
C LEU A 193 -3.43 2.42 -2.28
N ILE A 194 -4.13 2.60 -1.17
CA ILE A 194 -5.50 2.10 -0.94
C ILE A 194 -6.41 3.34 -0.85
N SER A 195 -7.25 3.56 -1.85
CA SER A 195 -8.05 4.78 -2.01
C SER A 195 -9.23 4.51 -2.94
N ASP A 196 -10.31 5.30 -2.80
CA ASP A 196 -11.38 5.35 -3.79
C ASP A 196 -11.10 6.35 -4.93
N LEU A 197 -10.00 7.12 -4.83
CA LEU A 197 -9.56 8.11 -5.80
C LEU A 197 -10.62 9.17 -6.14
N MET A 198 -11.59 9.41 -5.25
CA MET A 198 -12.67 10.39 -5.47
C MET A 198 -12.20 11.84 -5.28
N ASP A 199 -11.00 12.07 -4.73
CA ASP A 199 -10.38 13.40 -4.64
C ASP A 199 -10.10 13.95 -6.05
N PRO A 200 -10.53 15.19 -6.39
CA PRO A 200 -10.24 15.78 -7.70
C PRO A 200 -8.75 15.82 -8.07
N GLY A 201 -7.86 15.86 -7.06
CA GLY A 201 -6.41 15.84 -7.24
C GLY A 201 -5.79 14.46 -7.38
N TYR A 202 -6.58 13.37 -7.50
CA TYR A 202 -6.05 12.01 -7.54
C TYR A 202 -4.99 11.79 -8.62
N SER A 203 -5.13 12.41 -9.78
CA SER A 203 -4.19 12.26 -10.88
C SER A 203 -2.81 12.87 -10.57
N ASP A 204 -2.78 13.96 -9.81
CA ASP A 204 -1.54 14.58 -9.31
C ASP A 204 -0.92 13.71 -8.22
N ALA A 205 -1.73 13.19 -7.29
CA ALA A 205 -1.28 12.25 -6.28
C ALA A 205 -0.60 11.02 -6.89
N LEU A 206 -1.24 10.40 -7.88
CA LEU A 206 -0.67 9.24 -8.57
C LEU A 206 0.63 9.59 -9.30
N ARG A 207 0.74 10.79 -9.92
CA ARG A 207 1.97 11.25 -10.57
C ARG A 207 3.11 11.48 -9.57
N ASP A 208 2.82 12.12 -8.44
CA ASP A 208 3.83 12.40 -7.41
C ASP A 208 4.35 11.09 -6.78
N LEU A 209 3.47 10.12 -6.48
CA LEU A 209 3.86 8.81 -5.95
C LEU A 209 4.62 7.96 -6.99
N ALA A 210 4.16 7.96 -8.25
CA ALA A 210 4.82 7.23 -9.33
C ALA A 210 6.16 7.86 -9.75
N GLY A 211 6.40 9.12 -9.41
CA GLY A 211 7.69 9.82 -9.59
C GLY A 211 8.77 9.37 -8.61
N THR A 212 8.43 8.58 -7.59
CA THR A 212 9.39 8.03 -6.63
C THR A 212 10.16 6.85 -7.22
N ARG A 213 11.14 6.32 -6.45
CA ARG A 213 11.86 5.09 -6.83
C ARG A 213 11.09 3.82 -6.49
N CYS A 214 9.87 3.95 -5.99
CA CYS A 214 9.01 2.84 -5.59
C CYS A 214 8.09 2.41 -6.73
N GLN A 215 7.73 1.14 -6.74
CA GLN A 215 6.77 0.58 -7.68
C GLN A 215 5.35 0.83 -7.14
N LEU A 216 4.65 1.78 -7.76
CA LEU A 216 3.29 2.14 -7.34
C LEU A 216 2.27 1.10 -7.80
N SER A 217 1.54 0.54 -6.86
CA SER A 217 0.32 -0.24 -7.08
C SER A 217 -0.88 0.42 -6.40
N VAL A 218 -2.04 0.30 -7.00
CA VAL A 218 -3.28 0.92 -6.50
C VAL A 218 -4.31 -0.16 -6.18
N LEU A 219 -4.80 -0.19 -4.95
CA LEU A 219 -6.02 -0.88 -4.56
C LEU A 219 -7.15 0.15 -4.56
N HIS A 220 -7.95 0.13 -5.62
CA HIS A 220 -9.07 1.05 -5.81
C HIS A 220 -10.29 0.48 -5.09
N VAL A 221 -10.63 1.05 -3.93
CA VAL A 221 -11.69 0.55 -3.06
C VAL A 221 -12.97 1.30 -3.36
N LEU A 222 -13.99 0.57 -3.79
CA LEU A 222 -15.33 1.11 -4.05
C LEU A 222 -16.36 0.36 -3.19
N ALA A 223 -17.38 1.08 -2.73
CA ALA A 223 -18.51 0.44 -2.07
C ALA A 223 -19.43 -0.26 -3.09
N PRO A 224 -20.17 -1.30 -2.72
CA PRO A 224 -21.15 -1.93 -3.60
C PRO A 224 -22.14 -0.92 -4.20
N GLU A 225 -22.57 0.06 -3.43
CA GLU A 225 -23.47 1.13 -3.84
C GLU A 225 -22.84 2.10 -4.87
N GLU A 226 -21.52 2.18 -4.91
CA GLU A 226 -20.79 2.96 -5.93
C GLU A 226 -20.56 2.13 -7.20
N LEU A 227 -20.48 0.81 -7.09
CA LEU A 227 -20.34 -0.07 -8.26
C LEU A 227 -21.67 -0.27 -8.99
N ASP A 228 -22.75 -0.35 -8.23
CA ASP A 228 -24.12 -0.58 -8.74
C ASP A 228 -25.11 0.32 -8.00
N PRO A 229 -25.17 1.62 -8.37
CA PRO A 229 -26.01 2.57 -7.68
C PRO A 229 -27.50 2.33 -7.97
N ASP A 230 -28.30 2.26 -6.90
CA ASP A 230 -29.77 2.31 -6.99
C ASP A 230 -30.21 3.77 -6.87
N VAL A 231 -30.55 4.38 -8.00
CA VAL A 231 -30.92 5.79 -8.07
C VAL A 231 -32.44 5.91 -8.27
N PRO A 232 -33.20 6.37 -7.27
CA PRO A 232 -34.61 6.61 -7.40
C PRO A 232 -34.97 7.61 -8.53
N PRO A 233 -36.18 7.55 -9.10
CA PRO A 233 -36.58 8.43 -10.22
C PRO A 233 -36.44 9.93 -9.94
N ASP A 234 -36.60 10.37 -8.70
CA ASP A 234 -36.46 11.76 -8.27
C ASP A 234 -35.44 11.85 -7.13
N ALA A 235 -34.15 11.58 -7.45
CA ALA A 235 -33.08 11.59 -6.46
C ALA A 235 -32.39 12.95 -6.42
N ARG A 236 -31.98 13.34 -5.21
CA ARG A 236 -30.99 14.41 -5.01
C ARG A 236 -29.69 13.81 -4.57
N LEU A 237 -28.71 13.79 -5.48
CA LEU A 237 -27.35 13.40 -5.16
C LEU A 237 -26.64 14.54 -4.44
N VAL A 238 -26.09 14.28 -3.29
CA VAL A 238 -25.34 15.25 -2.49
C VAL A 238 -23.89 14.81 -2.41
N ASP A 239 -23.01 15.67 -2.88
CA ASP A 239 -21.57 15.50 -2.72
C ASP A 239 -21.22 15.55 -1.22
N ASN A 240 -20.64 14.47 -0.70
CA ASN A 240 -20.34 14.32 0.72
C ASN A 240 -19.21 15.27 1.19
N GLU A 241 -18.38 15.77 0.29
CA GLU A 241 -17.28 16.67 0.62
C GLU A 241 -17.69 18.14 0.59
N THR A 242 -18.42 18.54 -0.45
CA THR A 242 -18.78 19.95 -0.68
C THR A 242 -20.20 20.28 -0.20
N GLY A 243 -21.05 19.28 0.03
CA GLY A 243 -22.47 19.46 0.34
C GLY A 243 -23.29 19.92 -0.87
N HIS A 244 -22.71 20.01 -2.07
CA HIS A 244 -23.42 20.41 -3.28
C HIS A 244 -24.41 19.33 -3.69
N GLY A 245 -25.65 19.70 -3.95
CA GLY A 245 -26.70 18.77 -4.36
C GLY A 245 -27.08 18.98 -5.81
N ILE A 246 -27.21 17.87 -6.55
CA ILE A 246 -27.75 17.86 -7.92
C ILE A 246 -29.01 17.01 -7.93
N GLU A 247 -30.11 17.56 -8.47
CA GLU A 247 -31.31 16.77 -8.71
C GLU A 247 -31.12 15.96 -9.99
N VAL A 248 -31.35 14.66 -9.89
CA VAL A 248 -31.25 13.75 -11.02
C VAL A 248 -32.49 12.89 -11.12
N THR A 249 -32.92 12.63 -12.32
CA THR A 249 -33.96 11.63 -12.60
C THR A 249 -33.24 10.30 -12.82
N GLY A 250 -33.40 9.37 -11.88
CA GLY A 250 -32.85 8.02 -12.02
C GLY A 250 -33.60 7.28 -13.12
N ASP A 251 -32.92 7.00 -14.21
CA ASP A 251 -33.37 6.11 -15.26
C ASP A 251 -32.25 5.09 -15.59
N ASP A 252 -32.64 4.02 -16.26
CA ASP A 252 -31.68 2.95 -16.62
C ASP A 252 -30.54 3.50 -17.50
N ASP A 253 -30.80 4.51 -18.33
CA ASP A 253 -29.80 5.15 -19.19
C ASP A 253 -28.75 5.92 -18.38
N LEU A 254 -29.15 6.55 -17.27
CA LEU A 254 -28.22 7.23 -16.36
C LEU A 254 -27.27 6.23 -15.70
N VAL A 255 -27.83 5.12 -15.19
CA VAL A 255 -27.04 4.06 -14.53
C VAL A 255 -26.08 3.40 -15.52
N ASP A 256 -26.53 3.13 -16.74
CA ASP A 256 -25.68 2.54 -17.78
C ASP A 256 -24.55 3.48 -18.22
N ARG A 257 -24.82 4.78 -18.35
CA ARG A 257 -23.79 5.79 -18.60
C ARG A 257 -22.79 5.89 -17.47
N TYR A 258 -23.27 5.83 -16.23
CA TYR A 258 -22.39 5.82 -15.05
C TYR A 258 -21.47 4.60 -15.06
N ARG A 259 -22.01 3.39 -15.25
CA ARG A 259 -21.23 2.15 -15.33
C ARG A 259 -20.19 2.19 -16.44
N THR A 260 -20.57 2.69 -17.61
CA THR A 260 -19.65 2.87 -18.74
C THR A 260 -18.50 3.80 -18.36
N ARG A 261 -18.82 4.95 -17.77
CA ARG A 261 -17.82 5.94 -17.36
C ARG A 261 -16.90 5.43 -16.26
N LEU A 262 -17.45 4.70 -15.29
CA LEU A 262 -16.67 4.07 -14.24
C LEU A 262 -15.69 3.03 -14.84
N GLY A 263 -16.15 2.21 -15.79
CA GLY A 263 -15.31 1.23 -16.49
C GLY A 263 -14.15 1.90 -17.24
N GLU A 264 -14.44 2.96 -18.03
CA GLU A 264 -13.41 3.73 -18.73
C GLU A 264 -12.36 4.29 -17.76
N TRP A 265 -12.79 4.86 -16.66
CA TRP A 265 -11.89 5.40 -15.63
C TRP A 265 -11.01 4.31 -15.00
N GLN A 266 -11.59 3.15 -14.69
CA GLN A 266 -10.83 2.00 -14.17
C GLN A 266 -9.79 1.49 -15.17
N GLU A 267 -10.12 1.48 -16.47
CA GLU A 267 -9.16 1.13 -17.54
C GLU A 267 -8.03 2.15 -17.65
N GLU A 268 -8.33 3.45 -17.54
CA GLU A 268 -7.32 4.52 -17.53
C GLU A 268 -6.35 4.35 -16.35
N LEU A 269 -6.86 4.06 -15.16
CA LEU A 269 -6.05 3.80 -13.95
C LEU A 269 -5.19 2.54 -14.09
N ALA A 270 -5.77 1.47 -14.64
CA ALA A 270 -5.03 0.23 -14.89
C ALA A 270 -3.90 0.45 -15.89
N ALA A 271 -4.16 1.19 -16.98
CA ALA A 271 -3.15 1.55 -17.96
C ALA A 271 -2.06 2.47 -17.35
N PHE A 272 -2.44 3.41 -16.48
CA PHE A 272 -1.47 4.26 -15.78
C PHE A 272 -0.50 3.46 -14.92
N CYS A 273 -1.00 2.54 -14.10
CA CYS A 273 -0.18 1.68 -13.25
C CYS A 273 0.70 0.74 -14.06
N SER A 274 0.12 0.05 -15.05
CA SER A 274 0.82 -0.94 -15.89
C SER A 274 2.01 -0.34 -16.67
N ARG A 275 1.85 0.86 -17.23
CA ARG A 275 2.96 1.56 -17.93
C ARG A 275 4.16 1.85 -17.03
N ARG A 276 4.00 1.78 -15.72
CA ARG A 276 5.05 2.04 -14.72
C ARG A 276 5.47 0.78 -13.96
N GLY A 277 5.09 -0.39 -14.48
CA GLY A 277 5.39 -1.68 -13.84
C GLY A 277 4.57 -1.98 -12.59
N GLY A 278 3.63 -1.09 -12.20
CA GLY A 278 2.75 -1.27 -11.06
C GLY A 278 1.49 -2.06 -11.38
N ALA A 279 0.69 -2.32 -10.36
CA ALA A 279 -0.57 -3.02 -10.45
C ALA A 279 -1.75 -2.09 -10.12
N TYR A 280 -2.87 -2.32 -10.78
CA TYR A 280 -4.17 -1.77 -10.41
C TYR A 280 -5.12 -2.92 -10.11
N VAL A 281 -5.82 -2.82 -8.98
CA VAL A 281 -6.81 -3.81 -8.56
C VAL A 281 -8.05 -3.04 -8.11
N ASN A 282 -9.19 -3.30 -8.77
CA ASN A 282 -10.50 -2.85 -8.29
C ASN A 282 -10.97 -3.80 -7.18
N VAL A 283 -11.36 -3.24 -6.06
CA VAL A 283 -11.67 -3.99 -4.83
C VAL A 283 -12.98 -3.48 -4.23
N PRO A 284 -14.08 -4.23 -4.37
CA PRO A 284 -15.29 -3.92 -3.62
C PRO A 284 -15.03 -4.00 -2.11
N SER A 285 -15.65 -3.08 -1.32
CA SER A 285 -15.46 -3.07 0.13
C SER A 285 -16.08 -4.27 0.86
N ASP A 286 -16.94 -5.02 0.22
CA ASP A 286 -17.54 -6.29 0.71
C ASP A 286 -16.72 -7.54 0.34
N LEU A 287 -15.64 -7.38 -0.44
CA LEU A 287 -14.78 -8.51 -0.81
C LEU A 287 -14.11 -9.12 0.42
N ASP A 288 -14.08 -10.46 0.49
CA ASP A 288 -13.32 -11.13 1.55
C ASP A 288 -11.82 -10.83 1.40
N LEU A 289 -11.19 -10.44 2.51
CA LEU A 289 -9.75 -10.11 2.54
C LEU A 289 -8.87 -11.27 2.09
N SER A 290 -9.30 -12.51 2.31
CA SER A 290 -8.53 -13.68 1.86
C SER A 290 -8.50 -13.73 0.33
N ASP A 291 -9.63 -13.46 -0.32
CA ASP A 291 -9.73 -13.45 -1.78
C ASP A 291 -8.89 -12.31 -2.37
N LEU A 292 -8.96 -11.11 -1.77
CA LEU A 292 -8.10 -10.00 -2.15
C LEU A 292 -6.61 -10.37 -2.07
N LEU A 293 -6.18 -10.91 -0.95
CA LEU A 293 -4.76 -11.24 -0.73
C LEU A 293 -4.30 -12.39 -1.63
N PHE A 294 -5.15 -13.38 -1.87
CA PHE A 294 -4.84 -14.44 -2.84
C PHE A 294 -4.78 -13.90 -4.27
N ASP A 295 -5.64 -12.98 -4.66
CA ASP A 295 -5.58 -12.33 -5.99
C ASP A 295 -4.35 -11.43 -6.13
N VAL A 296 -4.04 -10.62 -5.11
CA VAL A 296 -2.84 -9.77 -5.09
C VAL A 296 -1.57 -10.61 -5.11
N LEU A 297 -1.51 -11.70 -4.33
CA LEU A 297 -0.38 -12.62 -4.29
C LEU A 297 -0.26 -13.47 -5.57
N ARG A 298 -1.37 -13.81 -6.22
CA ARG A 298 -1.42 -14.73 -7.34
C ARG A 298 -1.26 -14.06 -8.69
N ARG A 299 -1.86 -12.89 -8.89
CA ARG A 299 -1.91 -12.23 -10.20
C ARG A 299 -0.74 -11.30 -10.45
N ARG A 300 -0.11 -10.77 -9.42
CA ARG A 300 0.92 -9.74 -9.60
C ARG A 300 1.92 -9.79 -8.46
N GLN A 301 3.17 -9.94 -8.76
CA GLN A 301 4.37 -9.60 -8.05
C GLN A 301 4.29 -8.25 -7.26
N VAL A 302 3.27 -8.07 -6.41
CA VAL A 302 3.11 -6.87 -5.57
C VAL A 302 3.96 -6.99 -4.31
N ILE A 303 4.28 -8.23 -3.92
CA ILE A 303 5.23 -8.57 -2.86
C ILE A 303 6.10 -9.70 -3.42
N GLU A 304 7.27 -9.35 -3.97
CA GLU A 304 8.28 -10.31 -4.38
C GLU A 304 9.05 -10.88 -3.18
#